data_0afb2fbcfcceea40206863a588c9e191
#
_entry.id   0afb2fbcfcceea40206863a588c9e191
#
_cell.length_a   1.000
_cell.length_b   1.000
_cell.length_c   1.000
_cell.angle_alpha   90.00
_cell.angle_beta   90.00
_cell.angle_gamma   90.00
#
_symmetry.space_group_name_H-M   'P 1'
#
loop_
_entity.id
_entity.type
_entity.pdbx_description
1 polymer ?
#
loop_
_entity_poly.entity_id
_entity_poly.type
_entity_poly.pdbx_seq_one_letter_code
_entity_poly.pdbx_strand_id
1 'polypeptide(L)'
;IYAMGGEVKTALNIVCFPESMDLNVLGEIMRGGSEKVIEAGGTLAGGHSIVDADVKYGLSVMGTVHPDKIYPNNQGRPGDKLILTKKLGVGIVCTANRVKEASDAAMEQAVASMTMLNKSASHICHSYEIHACTDVTGFGFLGHLHEMMDGKLSCRIFADQIPVIKEALDYADEFLLTAAGQKNRNHVGEFVSFENVSFAMEEVLFDPQTSGGLL
;
A
#
# COMPACT_ATOMS: atom_id res chain seq x y z
N ILE A 1 -11.02 -0.55 3.47
CA ILE A 1 -12.34 0.09 3.45
C ILE A 1 -12.49 0.90 2.15
N TYR A 2 -11.58 1.83 1.88
CA TYR A 2 -11.67 2.76 0.72
C TYR A 2 -11.61 2.05 -0.64
N ALA A 3 -10.80 0.99 -0.77
CA ALA A 3 -10.74 0.18 -1.99
C ALA A 3 -12.08 -0.49 -2.34
N MET A 4 -12.93 -0.71 -1.36
CA MET A 4 -14.28 -1.25 -1.54
C MET A 4 -15.36 -0.16 -1.73
N GLY A 5 -14.99 1.13 -1.79
CA GLY A 5 -15.94 2.24 -1.86
C GLY A 5 -16.63 2.57 -0.53
N GLY A 6 -16.10 2.06 0.59
CA GLY A 6 -16.71 2.21 1.91
C GLY A 6 -16.20 3.42 2.69
N GLU A 7 -16.90 3.71 3.78
CA GLU A 7 -16.56 4.74 4.77
C GLU A 7 -16.15 4.11 6.10
N VAL A 8 -15.10 4.66 6.72
CA VAL A 8 -14.65 4.24 8.05
C VAL A 8 -15.66 4.68 9.12
N LYS A 9 -15.96 3.80 10.06
CA LYS A 9 -16.88 4.10 11.20
C LYS A 9 -16.17 3.97 12.53
N THR A 10 -15.44 2.88 12.76
CA THR A 10 -14.74 2.64 14.02
C THR A 10 -13.46 1.84 13.83
N ALA A 11 -12.54 1.97 14.77
CA ALA A 11 -11.32 1.18 14.80
C ALA A 11 -10.98 0.75 16.24
N LEU A 12 -10.23 -0.35 16.34
CA LEU A 12 -9.60 -0.85 17.56
C LEU A 12 -8.08 -0.86 17.37
N ASN A 13 -7.33 -0.39 18.35
CA ASN A 13 -5.88 -0.53 18.39
C ASN A 13 -5.50 -1.97 18.75
N ILE A 14 -4.49 -2.49 18.06
CA ILE A 14 -3.80 -3.73 18.44
C ILE A 14 -2.32 -3.39 18.52
N VAL A 15 -1.71 -3.58 19.69
CA VAL A 15 -0.31 -3.23 19.91
C VAL A 15 0.43 -4.33 20.67
N CYS A 16 1.60 -4.70 20.16
CA CYS A 16 2.59 -5.46 20.89
C CYS A 16 3.74 -4.50 21.24
N PHE A 17 4.19 -4.49 22.50
CA PHE A 17 5.18 -3.51 22.94
C PHE A 17 6.11 -4.11 24.01
N PRO A 18 7.43 -3.88 23.92
CA PRO A 18 8.39 -4.39 24.91
C PRO A 18 8.27 -3.64 26.24
N GLU A 19 8.26 -4.37 27.37
CA GLU A 19 8.24 -3.75 28.71
C GLU A 19 9.45 -2.84 28.98
N SER A 20 10.60 -3.14 28.34
CA SER A 20 11.83 -2.37 28.51
C SER A 20 11.88 -1.07 27.71
N MET A 21 10.92 -0.83 26.83
CA MET A 21 10.90 0.36 25.96
C MET A 21 10.14 1.51 26.64
N ASP A 22 10.57 2.77 26.38
CA ASP A 22 9.93 3.95 26.91
C ASP A 22 8.46 4.05 26.46
N LEU A 23 7.55 4.14 27.41
CA LEU A 23 6.10 4.30 27.17
C LEU A 23 5.74 5.60 26.43
N ASN A 24 6.60 6.60 26.40
CA ASN A 24 6.39 7.79 25.57
C ASN A 24 6.38 7.41 24.07
N VAL A 25 7.22 6.46 23.65
CA VAL A 25 7.21 5.94 22.27
C VAL A 25 5.87 5.28 21.95
N LEU A 26 5.33 4.48 22.87
CA LEU A 26 4.00 3.90 22.74
C LEU A 26 2.92 4.98 22.61
N GLY A 27 3.01 6.02 23.46
CA GLY A 27 2.10 7.17 23.41
C GLY A 27 2.07 7.85 22.04
N GLU A 28 3.23 8.07 21.43
CA GLU A 28 3.34 8.68 20.10
C GLU A 28 2.77 7.77 18.98
N ILE A 29 3.01 6.46 19.05
CA ILE A 29 2.43 5.49 18.12
C ILE A 29 0.89 5.51 18.21
N MET A 30 0.36 5.46 19.42
CA MET A 30 -1.09 5.49 19.67
C MET A 30 -1.72 6.80 19.22
N ARG A 31 -1.03 7.94 19.44
CA ARG A 31 -1.46 9.26 18.98
C ARG A 31 -1.56 9.28 17.44
N GLY A 32 -0.52 8.84 16.73
CA GLY A 32 -0.52 8.78 15.28
C GLY A 32 -1.67 7.94 14.71
N GLY A 33 -1.93 6.76 15.28
CA GLY A 33 -3.07 5.92 14.90
C GLY A 33 -4.41 6.59 15.16
N SER A 34 -4.58 7.23 16.34
CA SER A 34 -5.80 7.97 16.68
C SER A 34 -6.07 9.14 15.72
N GLU A 35 -5.05 9.92 15.39
CA GLU A 35 -5.15 11.02 14.43
C GLU A 35 -5.64 10.53 13.07
N LYS A 36 -5.14 9.40 12.57
CA LYS A 36 -5.56 8.83 11.29
C LYS A 36 -6.99 8.29 11.32
N VAL A 37 -7.43 7.70 12.43
CA VAL A 37 -8.84 7.28 12.58
C VAL A 37 -9.77 8.49 12.57
N ILE A 38 -9.41 9.57 13.26
CA ILE A 38 -10.18 10.84 13.29
C ILE A 38 -10.20 11.47 11.88
N GLU A 39 -9.06 11.55 11.19
CA GLU A 39 -8.96 12.05 9.81
C GLU A 39 -9.86 11.25 8.85
N ALA A 40 -9.95 9.94 9.04
CA ALA A 40 -10.84 9.08 8.30
C ALA A 40 -12.33 9.37 8.57
N GLY A 41 -12.66 10.06 9.66
CA GLY A 41 -14.02 10.31 10.12
C GLY A 41 -14.57 9.19 11.01
N GLY A 42 -13.69 8.31 11.50
CA GLY A 42 -14.04 7.22 12.40
C GLY A 42 -13.83 7.55 13.87
N THR A 43 -14.21 6.61 14.72
CA THR A 43 -14.01 6.68 16.18
C THR A 43 -13.11 5.54 16.63
N LEU A 44 -12.08 5.85 17.42
CA LEU A 44 -11.29 4.84 18.10
C LEU A 44 -12.07 4.33 19.32
N ALA A 45 -12.52 3.08 19.27
CA ALA A 45 -13.43 2.51 20.26
C ALA A 45 -12.73 1.69 21.35
N GLY A 46 -11.39 1.59 21.31
CA GLY A 46 -10.60 0.83 22.27
C GLY A 46 -9.49 0.04 21.57
N GLY A 47 -9.12 -1.10 22.15
CA GLY A 47 -8.10 -1.97 21.59
C GLY A 47 -7.56 -2.96 22.60
N HIS A 48 -6.44 -3.58 22.26
CA HIS A 48 -5.73 -4.54 23.10
C HIS A 48 -4.23 -4.36 23.01
N SER A 49 -3.53 -4.53 24.14
CA SER A 49 -2.07 -4.48 24.22
C SER A 49 -1.50 -5.80 24.73
N ILE A 50 -0.37 -6.22 24.18
CA ILE A 50 0.33 -7.46 24.52
C ILE A 50 1.80 -7.11 24.74
N VAL A 51 2.42 -7.72 25.74
CA VAL A 51 3.87 -7.66 25.92
C VAL A 51 4.53 -8.56 24.90
N ASP A 52 5.51 -8.04 24.16
CA ASP A 52 6.25 -8.76 23.11
C ASP A 52 7.68 -8.21 23.05
N ALA A 53 8.60 -8.98 22.48
CA ALA A 53 9.98 -8.52 22.26
C ALA A 53 10.08 -7.41 21.21
N ASP A 54 9.18 -7.39 20.25
CA ASP A 54 9.16 -6.45 19.13
C ASP A 54 7.91 -5.54 19.18
N VAL A 55 8.08 -4.29 18.72
CA VAL A 55 6.95 -3.39 18.51
C VAL A 55 6.17 -3.84 17.29
N LYS A 56 4.88 -4.11 17.49
CA LYS A 56 3.92 -4.36 16.41
C LYS A 56 2.68 -3.50 16.68
N TYR A 57 2.26 -2.74 15.68
CA TYR A 57 1.10 -1.87 15.80
C TYR A 57 0.19 -2.02 14.59
N GLY A 58 -1.10 -2.05 14.83
CA GLY A 58 -2.10 -2.09 13.78
C GLY A 58 -3.47 -1.65 14.27
N LEU A 59 -4.36 -1.48 13.31
CA LEU A 59 -5.76 -1.14 13.56
C LEU A 59 -6.67 -2.24 12.98
N SER A 60 -7.63 -2.69 13.77
CA SER A 60 -8.79 -3.41 13.23
C SER A 60 -9.85 -2.37 12.89
N VAL A 61 -10.11 -2.17 11.61
CA VAL A 61 -10.97 -1.08 11.13
C VAL A 61 -12.29 -1.65 10.61
N MET A 62 -13.41 -1.08 11.07
CA MET A 62 -14.73 -1.36 10.56
C MET A 62 -15.29 -0.17 9.79
N GLY A 63 -15.93 -0.44 8.67
CA GLY A 63 -16.59 0.57 7.84
C GLY A 63 -17.88 0.06 7.28
N THR A 64 -18.60 0.92 6.56
CA THR A 64 -19.84 0.57 5.88
C THR A 64 -19.79 1.00 4.42
N VAL A 65 -20.45 0.23 3.57
CA VAL A 65 -20.68 0.52 2.17
C VAL A 65 -22.10 0.11 1.81
N HIS A 66 -22.75 0.85 0.90
CA HIS A 66 -24.04 0.43 0.37
C HIS A 66 -23.86 -0.85 -0.47
N PRO A 67 -24.68 -1.90 -0.33
CA PRO A 67 -24.51 -3.16 -1.06
C PRO A 67 -24.36 -2.99 -2.58
N ASP A 68 -25.11 -2.05 -3.17
CA ASP A 68 -25.08 -1.79 -4.61
C ASP A 68 -23.90 -0.90 -5.06
N LYS A 69 -23.03 -0.47 -4.12
CA LYS A 69 -21.88 0.43 -4.38
C LYS A 69 -20.54 -0.18 -3.98
N ILE A 70 -20.51 -1.49 -3.76
CA ILE A 70 -19.27 -2.20 -3.47
C ILE A 70 -18.42 -2.27 -4.73
N TYR A 71 -17.16 -1.85 -4.65
CA TYR A 71 -16.19 -2.07 -5.71
C TYR A 71 -15.59 -3.48 -5.57
N PRO A 72 -15.83 -4.38 -6.53
CA PRO A 72 -15.16 -5.68 -6.57
C PRO A 72 -13.70 -5.48 -6.99
N ASN A 73 -12.84 -6.45 -6.70
CA ASN A 73 -11.44 -6.38 -7.13
C ASN A 73 -11.17 -7.11 -8.46
N ASN A 74 -12.11 -7.86 -9.02
CA ASN A 74 -11.91 -8.78 -10.15
C ASN A 74 -12.99 -8.72 -11.25
N GLN A 75 -13.66 -7.59 -11.41
CA GLN A 75 -14.69 -7.40 -12.44
C GLN A 75 -14.29 -6.39 -13.52
N GLY A 76 -13.00 -6.18 -13.72
CA GLY A 76 -12.47 -5.38 -14.82
C GLY A 76 -12.96 -5.87 -16.17
N ARG A 77 -13.02 -4.97 -17.16
CA ARG A 77 -13.53 -5.24 -18.51
C ARG A 77 -12.52 -4.86 -19.57
N PRO A 78 -12.54 -5.52 -20.74
CA PRO A 78 -11.71 -5.10 -21.87
C PRO A 78 -11.98 -3.63 -22.23
N GLY A 79 -10.92 -2.83 -22.33
CA GLY A 79 -10.99 -1.40 -22.62
C GLY A 79 -10.93 -0.49 -21.39
N ASP A 80 -10.99 -1.03 -20.19
CA ASP A 80 -10.80 -0.27 -18.94
C ASP A 80 -9.43 0.40 -18.90
N LYS A 81 -9.36 1.51 -18.18
CA LYS A 81 -8.12 2.22 -17.88
C LYS A 81 -7.71 1.93 -16.44
N LEU A 82 -6.43 1.62 -16.27
CA LEU A 82 -5.84 1.43 -14.94
C LEU A 82 -5.35 2.77 -14.41
N ILE A 83 -5.70 3.10 -13.18
CA ILE A 83 -5.30 4.34 -12.51
C ILE A 83 -4.69 4.00 -11.17
N LEU A 84 -3.41 4.35 -10.99
CA LEU A 84 -2.70 4.19 -9.73
C LEU A 84 -2.65 5.52 -8.98
N THR A 85 -3.10 5.55 -7.74
CA THR A 85 -3.32 6.81 -7.00
C THR A 85 -2.18 7.25 -6.09
N LYS A 86 -1.15 6.42 -5.88
CA LYS A 86 0.07 6.75 -5.15
C LYS A 86 1.30 6.25 -5.88
N LYS A 87 2.47 6.84 -5.56
CA LYS A 87 3.77 6.37 -6.07
C LYS A 87 4.13 5.01 -5.51
N LEU A 88 4.84 4.20 -6.34
CA LEU A 88 5.49 2.96 -5.91
C LEU A 88 6.91 3.21 -5.39
N GLY A 89 7.50 2.19 -4.73
CA GLY A 89 8.87 2.19 -4.24
C GLY A 89 9.02 2.37 -2.73
N VAL A 90 7.93 2.37 -1.96
CA VAL A 90 7.96 2.57 -0.50
C VAL A 90 8.76 1.46 0.20
N GLY A 91 8.62 0.20 -0.21
CA GLY A 91 9.34 -0.92 0.40
C GLY A 91 10.85 -0.83 0.18
N ILE A 92 11.28 -0.50 -1.03
CA ILE A 92 12.69 -0.29 -1.38
C ILE A 92 13.28 0.87 -0.58
N VAL A 93 12.60 2.03 -0.53
CA VAL A 93 13.05 3.20 0.26
C VAL A 93 13.18 2.84 1.74
N CYS A 94 12.21 2.14 2.32
CA CYS A 94 12.29 1.68 3.72
C CYS A 94 13.43 0.68 3.94
N THR A 95 13.76 -0.15 2.94
CA THR A 95 14.88 -1.09 3.01
C THR A 95 16.22 -0.33 2.97
N ALA A 96 16.37 0.62 2.07
CA ALA A 96 17.54 1.51 2.02
C ALA A 96 17.72 2.28 3.34
N ASN A 97 16.63 2.74 3.95
CA ASN A 97 16.67 3.44 5.24
C ASN A 97 17.19 2.55 6.39
N ARG A 98 16.88 1.27 6.39
CA ARG A 98 17.38 0.33 7.43
C ARG A 98 18.90 0.23 7.45
N VAL A 99 19.53 0.38 6.29
CA VAL A 99 20.99 0.35 6.13
C VAL A 99 21.59 1.74 6.07
N LYS A 100 20.77 2.80 6.29
CA LYS A 100 21.15 4.21 6.34
C LYS A 100 21.63 4.78 5.00
N GLU A 101 21.15 4.22 3.90
CA GLU A 101 21.45 4.69 2.54
C GLU A 101 20.32 5.55 1.95
N ALA A 102 19.11 5.56 2.55
CA ALA A 102 18.03 6.39 2.05
C ALA A 102 18.26 7.87 2.35
N SER A 103 18.02 8.73 1.36
CA SER A 103 17.99 10.18 1.56
C SER A 103 16.78 10.60 2.39
N ASP A 104 16.91 11.72 3.12
CA ASP A 104 15.79 12.31 3.87
C ASP A 104 14.62 12.61 2.93
N ALA A 105 14.87 13.13 1.73
CA ALA A 105 13.84 13.43 0.74
C ALA A 105 13.06 12.19 0.26
N ALA A 106 13.73 11.05 0.07
CA ALA A 106 13.07 9.79 -0.27
C ALA A 106 12.21 9.28 0.89
N MET A 107 12.72 9.36 2.12
CA MET A 107 11.99 8.98 3.32
C MET A 107 10.77 9.87 3.56
N GLU A 108 10.88 11.18 3.37
CA GLU A 108 9.74 12.12 3.46
C GLU A 108 8.64 11.74 2.46
N GLN A 109 8.99 11.43 1.20
CA GLN A 109 8.03 10.96 0.20
C GLN A 109 7.38 9.63 0.60
N ALA A 110 8.15 8.67 1.11
CA ALA A 110 7.63 7.39 1.56
C ALA A 110 6.67 7.55 2.75
N VAL A 111 7.05 8.33 3.76
CA VAL A 111 6.21 8.62 4.94
C VAL A 111 4.94 9.36 4.54
N ALA A 112 5.04 10.39 3.68
CA ALA A 112 3.88 11.12 3.18
C ALA A 112 2.91 10.17 2.44
N SER A 113 3.42 9.26 1.61
CA SER A 113 2.62 8.24 0.93
C SER A 113 1.94 7.29 1.91
N MET A 114 2.69 6.75 2.89
CA MET A 114 2.16 5.82 3.89
C MET A 114 1.09 6.44 4.78
N THR A 115 1.25 7.70 5.15
CA THR A 115 0.33 8.41 6.06
C THR A 115 -0.86 9.05 5.36
N MET A 116 -0.83 9.20 4.04
CA MET A 116 -1.95 9.70 3.25
C MET A 116 -3.07 8.66 3.19
N LEU A 117 -4.27 9.02 3.63
CA LEU A 117 -5.45 8.15 3.49
C LEU A 117 -5.90 8.07 2.03
N ASN A 118 -6.37 6.89 1.62
CA ASN A 118 -6.99 6.69 0.30
C ASN A 118 -8.40 7.29 0.20
N LYS A 119 -8.84 8.06 1.21
CA LYS A 119 -10.17 8.66 1.33
C LYS A 119 -10.54 9.53 0.14
N SER A 120 -9.67 10.48 -0.23
CA SER A 120 -9.94 11.40 -1.35
C SER A 120 -10.02 10.66 -2.67
N ALA A 121 -9.13 9.69 -2.92
CA ALA A 121 -9.17 8.87 -4.12
C ALA A 121 -10.49 8.08 -4.20
N SER A 122 -10.90 7.42 -3.12
CA SER A 122 -12.17 6.70 -3.05
C SER A 122 -13.38 7.62 -3.29
N HIS A 123 -13.39 8.82 -2.71
CA HIS A 123 -14.48 9.78 -2.93
C HIS A 123 -14.57 10.24 -4.40
N ILE A 124 -13.43 10.45 -5.06
CA ILE A 124 -13.40 10.79 -6.48
C ILE A 124 -13.97 9.64 -7.31
N CYS A 125 -13.61 8.40 -6.99
CA CYS A 125 -14.11 7.19 -7.66
C CYS A 125 -15.65 7.10 -7.65
N HIS A 126 -16.34 7.62 -6.63
CA HIS A 126 -17.80 7.64 -6.59
C HIS A 126 -18.46 8.43 -7.74
N SER A 127 -17.72 9.28 -8.45
CA SER A 127 -18.20 10.05 -9.59
C SER A 127 -18.00 9.35 -10.94
N TYR A 128 -17.43 8.15 -10.92
CA TYR A 128 -17.11 7.38 -12.13
C TYR A 128 -17.71 5.97 -12.06
N GLU A 129 -17.81 5.33 -13.23
CA GLU A 129 -18.12 3.90 -13.31
C GLU A 129 -16.84 3.11 -13.00
N ILE A 130 -16.80 2.44 -11.85
CA ILE A 130 -15.66 1.63 -11.39
C ILE A 130 -16.04 0.15 -11.55
N HIS A 131 -15.30 -0.57 -12.40
CA HIS A 131 -15.51 -2.00 -12.60
C HIS A 131 -14.72 -2.86 -11.65
N ALA A 132 -13.53 -2.42 -11.26
CA ALA A 132 -12.71 -3.10 -10.26
C ALA A 132 -11.87 -2.08 -9.49
N CYS A 133 -11.58 -2.37 -8.22
CA CYS A 133 -10.68 -1.57 -7.40
C CYS A 133 -10.02 -2.45 -6.35
N THR A 134 -8.75 -2.22 -6.09
CA THR A 134 -7.99 -2.81 -4.98
C THR A 134 -7.06 -1.77 -4.38
N ASP A 135 -6.50 -2.02 -3.20
CA ASP A 135 -5.38 -1.27 -2.65
C ASP A 135 -4.07 -2.03 -2.92
N VAL A 136 -3.03 -1.30 -3.27
CA VAL A 136 -1.72 -1.89 -3.56
C VAL A 136 -0.92 -1.97 -2.27
N THR A 137 -0.69 -3.19 -1.78
CA THR A 137 -0.01 -3.44 -0.50
C THR A 137 1.11 -4.48 -0.63
N GLY A 138 1.14 -5.50 0.20
CA GLY A 138 2.24 -6.44 0.34
C GLY A 138 2.60 -7.25 -0.91
N PHE A 139 1.66 -7.51 -1.80
CA PHE A 139 1.91 -8.24 -3.05
C PHE A 139 2.48 -7.36 -4.18
N GLY A 140 2.68 -6.06 -3.91
CA GLY A 140 3.18 -5.11 -4.90
C GLY A 140 2.18 -4.80 -6.00
N PHE A 141 2.55 -3.91 -6.90
CA PHE A 141 1.66 -3.50 -7.99
C PHE A 141 1.27 -4.67 -8.89
N LEU A 142 2.25 -5.47 -9.34
CA LEU A 142 1.98 -6.58 -10.26
C LEU A 142 1.22 -7.73 -9.60
N GLY A 143 1.43 -7.99 -8.31
CA GLY A 143 0.69 -9.02 -7.59
C GLY A 143 -0.80 -8.68 -7.48
N HIS A 144 -1.13 -7.46 -7.07
CA HIS A 144 -2.52 -7.01 -7.00
C HIS A 144 -3.17 -6.86 -8.38
N LEU A 145 -2.40 -6.42 -9.38
CA LEU A 145 -2.88 -6.37 -10.76
C LEU A 145 -3.19 -7.77 -11.30
N HIS A 146 -2.34 -8.77 -11.02
CA HIS A 146 -2.58 -10.15 -11.40
C HIS A 146 -3.87 -10.69 -10.76
N GLU A 147 -4.10 -10.40 -9.48
CA GLU A 147 -5.35 -10.72 -8.78
C GLU A 147 -6.57 -10.08 -9.47
N MET A 148 -6.47 -8.79 -9.84
CA MET A 148 -7.54 -8.09 -10.56
C MET A 148 -7.85 -8.70 -11.93
N MET A 149 -6.87 -9.25 -12.62
CA MET A 149 -7.07 -9.91 -13.93
C MET A 149 -7.82 -11.25 -13.80
N ASP A 150 -7.80 -11.90 -12.65
CA ASP A 150 -8.57 -13.11 -12.28
C ASP A 150 -8.42 -14.26 -13.31
N GLY A 151 -7.26 -14.35 -13.97
CA GLY A 151 -7.01 -15.32 -15.03
C GLY A 151 -7.88 -15.17 -16.29
N LYS A 152 -8.67 -14.11 -16.40
CA LYS A 152 -9.63 -13.87 -17.51
C LYS A 152 -9.19 -12.74 -18.43
N LEU A 153 -8.41 -11.81 -17.92
CA LEU A 153 -7.98 -10.63 -18.66
C LEU A 153 -6.45 -10.58 -18.75
N SER A 154 -5.98 -9.81 -19.71
CA SER A 154 -4.59 -9.37 -19.82
C SER A 154 -4.56 -7.85 -19.88
N CYS A 155 -3.47 -7.25 -19.44
CA CYS A 155 -3.30 -5.80 -19.51
C CYS A 155 -1.91 -5.44 -20.06
N ARG A 156 -1.79 -4.25 -20.60
CA ARG A 156 -0.52 -3.64 -21.00
C ARG A 156 -0.25 -2.45 -20.11
N ILE A 157 0.91 -2.44 -19.48
CA ILE A 157 1.37 -1.37 -18.60
C ILE A 157 2.49 -0.61 -19.31
N PHE A 158 2.39 0.71 -19.33
CA PHE A 158 3.45 1.60 -19.79
C PHE A 158 4.28 2.01 -18.58
N ALA A 159 5.44 1.38 -18.41
CA ALA A 159 6.27 1.50 -17.22
C ALA A 159 6.73 2.95 -16.95
N ASP A 160 6.95 3.73 -18.02
CA ASP A 160 7.32 5.14 -17.98
C ASP A 160 6.19 6.06 -17.46
N GLN A 161 4.95 5.57 -17.42
CA GLN A 161 3.79 6.30 -16.91
C GLN A 161 3.44 5.95 -15.46
N ILE A 162 4.10 4.95 -14.87
CA ILE A 162 3.87 4.57 -13.49
C ILE A 162 4.54 5.59 -12.56
N PRO A 163 3.78 6.20 -11.62
CA PRO A 163 4.38 7.10 -10.64
C PRO A 163 5.24 6.33 -9.64
N VAL A 164 6.49 6.76 -9.49
CA VAL A 164 7.46 6.13 -8.56
C VAL A 164 8.15 7.19 -7.70
N ILE A 165 8.64 6.78 -6.54
CA ILE A 165 9.66 7.54 -5.81
C ILE A 165 10.96 7.33 -6.58
N LYS A 166 11.50 8.40 -7.18
CA LYS A 166 12.59 8.27 -8.14
C LYS A 166 13.83 7.61 -7.57
N GLU A 167 14.17 7.96 -6.34
CA GLU A 167 15.32 7.42 -5.63
C GLU A 167 15.18 5.89 -5.37
N ALA A 168 13.96 5.36 -5.38
CA ALA A 168 13.76 3.90 -5.28
C ALA A 168 14.34 3.15 -6.50
N LEU A 169 14.42 3.80 -7.67
CA LEU A 169 15.07 3.21 -8.84
C LEU A 169 16.59 3.10 -8.61
N ASP A 170 17.22 4.17 -8.08
CA ASP A 170 18.64 4.17 -7.78
C ASP A 170 18.98 3.09 -6.74
N TYR A 171 18.19 3.01 -5.67
CA TYR A 171 18.36 1.97 -4.64
C TYR A 171 18.13 0.54 -5.17
N ALA A 172 17.21 0.37 -6.11
CA ALA A 172 17.01 -0.93 -6.76
C ALA A 172 18.19 -1.33 -7.64
N ASP A 173 18.80 -0.38 -8.37
CA ASP A 173 20.02 -0.63 -9.14
C ASP A 173 21.23 -0.97 -8.25
N GLU A 174 21.24 -0.48 -7.01
CA GLU A 174 22.19 -0.86 -5.97
C GLU A 174 21.82 -2.16 -5.22
N PHE A 175 20.80 -2.89 -5.67
CA PHE A 175 20.30 -4.13 -5.07
C PHE A 175 19.76 -3.99 -3.63
N LEU A 176 19.33 -2.81 -3.22
CA LEU A 176 18.65 -2.60 -1.93
C LEU A 176 17.18 -3.04 -2.01
N LEU A 177 16.98 -4.31 -2.32
CA LEU A 177 15.69 -4.90 -2.62
C LEU A 177 15.01 -5.46 -1.37
N THR A 178 13.68 -5.61 -1.45
CA THR A 178 12.90 -6.23 -0.40
C THR A 178 12.80 -7.75 -0.59
N ALA A 179 12.91 -8.52 0.49
CA ALA A 179 12.68 -9.96 0.43
C ALA A 179 11.25 -10.32 -0.01
N ALA A 180 10.28 -9.43 0.28
CA ALA A 180 8.90 -9.61 -0.16
C ALA A 180 8.75 -9.36 -1.66
N GLY A 181 9.46 -8.39 -2.25
CA GLY A 181 9.50 -8.15 -3.69
C GLY A 181 9.99 -9.38 -4.46
N GLN A 182 11.05 -10.04 -3.96
CA GLN A 182 11.53 -11.30 -4.55
C GLN A 182 10.49 -12.43 -4.46
N LYS A 183 9.76 -12.54 -3.35
CA LYS A 183 8.65 -13.50 -3.24
C LYS A 183 7.52 -13.17 -4.20
N ASN A 184 7.19 -11.89 -4.37
CA ASN A 184 6.18 -11.43 -5.31
C ASN A 184 6.59 -11.76 -6.76
N ARG A 185 7.86 -11.49 -7.14
CA ARG A 185 8.41 -11.86 -8.45
C ARG A 185 8.31 -13.37 -8.69
N ASN A 186 8.66 -14.20 -7.71
CA ASN A 186 8.56 -15.64 -7.83
C ASN A 186 7.11 -16.13 -7.95
N HIS A 187 6.14 -15.41 -7.38
CA HIS A 187 4.74 -15.80 -7.38
C HIS A 187 4.03 -15.47 -8.70
N VAL A 188 4.26 -14.26 -9.24
CA VAL A 188 3.52 -13.80 -10.43
C VAL A 188 4.40 -13.56 -11.66
N GLY A 189 5.71 -13.70 -11.55
CA GLY A 189 6.64 -13.38 -12.64
C GLY A 189 6.42 -14.19 -13.92
N GLU A 190 5.95 -15.44 -13.83
CA GLU A 190 5.63 -16.27 -15.00
C GLU A 190 4.46 -15.72 -15.83
N PHE A 191 3.60 -14.86 -15.25
CA PHE A 191 2.48 -14.21 -15.92
C PHE A 191 2.83 -12.84 -16.49
N VAL A 192 4.08 -12.37 -16.29
CA VAL A 192 4.53 -11.04 -16.68
C VAL A 192 5.65 -11.14 -17.72
N SER A 193 5.55 -10.37 -18.79
CA SER A 193 6.64 -10.18 -19.75
C SER A 193 7.02 -8.69 -19.79
N PHE A 194 8.33 -8.43 -19.74
CA PHE A 194 8.88 -7.08 -19.82
C PHE A 194 9.48 -6.83 -21.20
N GLU A 195 9.18 -5.66 -21.77
CA GLU A 195 9.72 -5.21 -23.03
C GLU A 195 10.38 -3.83 -22.83
N ASN A 196 11.71 -3.74 -22.93
CA ASN A 196 12.48 -2.52 -22.77
C ASN A 196 12.26 -1.80 -21.41
N VAL A 197 12.07 -2.56 -20.34
CA VAL A 197 11.97 -2.06 -18.96
C VAL A 197 13.32 -2.26 -18.26
N SER A 198 13.77 -1.28 -17.50
CA SER A 198 15.01 -1.39 -16.72
C SER A 198 14.82 -2.35 -15.54
N PHE A 199 15.92 -2.98 -15.10
CA PHE A 199 15.93 -3.85 -13.93
C PHE A 199 15.32 -3.15 -12.70
N ALA A 200 15.76 -1.91 -12.42
CA ALA A 200 15.24 -1.15 -11.29
C ALA A 200 13.71 -0.98 -11.34
N MET A 201 13.18 -0.65 -12.52
CA MET A 201 11.72 -0.49 -12.68
C MET A 201 10.98 -1.81 -12.53
N GLU A 202 11.53 -2.92 -13.05
CA GLU A 202 10.95 -4.25 -12.81
C GLU A 202 10.83 -4.55 -11.31
N GLU A 203 11.91 -4.30 -10.53
CA GLU A 203 11.93 -4.53 -9.09
C GLU A 203 10.92 -3.64 -8.34
N VAL A 204 10.79 -2.37 -8.73
CA VAL A 204 9.80 -1.44 -8.15
C VAL A 204 8.36 -1.93 -8.41
N LEU A 205 8.08 -2.55 -9.56
CA LEU A 205 6.75 -3.08 -9.87
C LEU A 205 6.36 -4.30 -9.01
N PHE A 206 7.33 -5.06 -8.50
CA PHE A 206 7.12 -6.16 -7.54
C PHE A 206 7.24 -5.71 -6.07
N ASP A 207 7.73 -4.47 -5.82
CA ASP A 207 8.02 -4.00 -4.47
C ASP A 207 6.74 -3.92 -3.61
N PRO A 208 6.75 -4.48 -2.39
CA PRO A 208 5.63 -4.34 -1.47
C PRO A 208 5.41 -2.88 -1.09
N GLN A 209 4.16 -2.48 -1.00
CA GLN A 209 3.79 -1.13 -0.57
C GLN A 209 3.18 -1.16 0.82
N THR A 210 3.66 -0.31 1.71
CA THR A 210 3.01 -0.04 2.99
C THR A 210 1.98 1.06 2.79
N SER A 211 0.72 0.75 3.05
CA SER A 211 -0.39 1.70 2.86
C SER A 211 -0.38 2.35 1.47
N GLY A 212 -0.22 1.55 0.43
CA GLY A 212 -0.15 2.04 -0.95
C GLY A 212 -1.46 2.65 -1.45
N GLY A 213 -1.46 3.04 -2.71
CA GLY A 213 -2.61 3.68 -3.36
C GLY A 213 -3.69 2.69 -3.77
N LEU A 214 -4.78 3.23 -4.31
CA LEU A 214 -5.78 2.45 -5.03
C LEU A 214 -5.32 2.18 -6.46
N LEU A 215 -5.72 1.05 -6.96
CA LEU A 215 -5.59 0.64 -8.35
C LEU A 215 -6.97 0.28 -8.89
#